data_e1bee20f74d335ef2824c55d430f25ef
#
_entry.id   e1bee20f74d335ef2824c55d430f25ef
#
_cell.length_a   1.000
_cell.length_b   1.000
_cell.length_c   1.000
_cell.angle_alpha   90.00
_cell.angle_beta   90.00
_cell.angle_gamma   90.00
#
_symmetry.space_group_name_H-M   'P 1'
#
loop_
_entity.id
_entity.type
_entity.pdbx_description
1 polymer ?
#
loop_
_entity_poly.entity_id
_entity_poly.type
_entity_poly.pdbx_seq_one_letter_code
_entity_poly.pdbx_strand_id
1 'polypeptide(L)' 'MSLDIDYYELLECERTADDAMLKASYRKLAMKYHPDKNPGCHDSEARFKAISEAYDCLRDPQKRAAYDRFGKDGVR' A
#
# COMPACT_ATOMS: atom_id res chain seq x y z
N MET A 1 -19.06 4.01 1.96
CA MET A 1 -17.77 4.58 2.20
C MET A 1 -16.72 4.10 1.21
N SER A 2 -16.00 5.03 0.67
CA SER A 2 -15.05 4.71 -0.37
C SER A 2 -13.85 3.94 0.17
N LEU A 3 -13.44 2.89 -0.55
CA LEU A 3 -12.20 2.20 -0.29
C LEU A 3 -11.05 2.85 -1.06
N ASP A 4 -11.30 4.04 -1.62
CA ASP A 4 -10.32 4.75 -2.42
C ASP A 4 -9.35 5.52 -1.55
N ILE A 5 -8.70 4.81 -0.64
CA ILE A 5 -7.63 5.40 0.15
C ILE A 5 -6.39 5.47 -0.74
N ASP A 6 -5.71 6.61 -0.68
CA ASP A 6 -4.49 6.83 -1.42
C ASP A 6 -3.45 5.76 -1.02
N TYR A 7 -2.74 5.23 -1.99
CA TYR A 7 -1.71 4.22 -1.74
C TYR A 7 -0.62 4.74 -0.80
N TYR A 8 -0.26 6.01 -0.92
CA TYR A 8 0.73 6.60 -0.01
C TYR A 8 0.20 6.66 1.42
N GLU A 9 -1.08 6.95 1.59
CA GLU A 9 -1.71 6.93 2.91
C GLU A 9 -1.75 5.52 3.49
N LEU A 10 -2.04 4.54 2.66
CA LEU A 10 -2.06 3.14 3.09
C LEU A 10 -0.69 2.72 3.62
N LEU A 11 0.37 3.16 2.98
CA LEU A 11 1.74 2.87 3.41
C LEU A 11 2.26 3.85 4.44
N GLU A 12 1.45 4.85 4.81
CA GLU A 12 1.84 5.90 5.77
C GLU A 12 3.13 6.59 5.34
N CYS A 13 3.25 6.85 4.04
CA CYS A 13 4.40 7.50 3.44
C CYS A 13 3.98 8.77 2.72
N GLU A 14 4.95 9.66 2.51
CA GLU A 14 4.73 10.84 1.69
C GLU A 14 4.93 10.49 0.22
N ARG A 15 4.38 11.32 -0.66
CA ARG A 15 4.53 11.13 -2.11
C ARG A 15 5.98 11.24 -2.56
N THR A 16 6.82 11.88 -1.76
CA THR A 16 8.24 12.03 -2.03
C THR A 16 9.08 10.87 -1.51
N ALA A 17 8.47 9.89 -0.87
CA ALA A 17 9.20 8.75 -0.30
C ALA A 17 9.97 8.00 -1.40
N ASP A 18 11.20 7.63 -1.10
CA ASP A 18 11.99 6.82 -2.03
C ASP A 18 11.67 5.33 -1.85
N ASP A 19 12.29 4.48 -2.68
CA ASP A 19 12.02 3.05 -2.66
C ASP A 19 12.35 2.42 -1.32
N ALA A 20 13.41 2.88 -0.68
CA ALA A 20 13.81 2.34 0.62
C ALA A 20 12.77 2.66 1.69
N MET A 21 12.24 3.87 1.68
CA MET A 21 11.21 4.27 2.62
C MET A 21 9.91 3.52 2.40
N LEU A 22 9.52 3.36 1.14
CA LEU A 22 8.32 2.59 0.80
C LEU A 22 8.44 1.15 1.28
N LYS A 23 9.60 0.55 1.06
CA LYS A 23 9.86 -0.83 1.48
C LYS A 23 9.82 -0.98 2.99
N ALA A 24 10.45 -0.06 3.70
CA ALA A 24 10.47 -0.09 5.16
C ALA A 24 9.06 0.06 5.73
N SER A 25 8.30 0.99 5.21
CA SER A 25 6.92 1.21 5.64
C SER A 25 6.05 -0.01 5.34
N TYR A 26 6.20 -0.60 4.15
CA TYR A 26 5.46 -1.80 3.79
C TYR A 26 5.76 -2.94 4.76
N ARG A 27 7.03 -3.19 5.04
CA ARG A 27 7.42 -4.26 5.96
C ARG A 27 6.82 -4.08 7.35
N LYS A 28 6.87 -2.87 7.86
CA LYS A 28 6.33 -2.54 9.18
C LYS A 28 4.83 -2.81 9.23
N LEU A 29 4.10 -2.33 8.24
CA LEU A 29 2.65 -2.48 8.19
C LEU A 29 2.25 -3.92 7.88
N ALA A 30 3.00 -4.59 7.02
CA ALA A 30 2.73 -6.00 6.71
C ALA A 30 2.87 -6.86 7.96
N MET A 31 3.85 -6.59 8.80
CA MET A 31 4.00 -7.30 10.05
C MET A 31 2.85 -7.01 11.01
N LYS A 32 2.42 -5.75 11.05
CA LYS A 32 1.34 -5.34 11.95
C LYS A 32 0.01 -6.02 11.61
N TYR A 33 -0.29 -6.16 10.33
CA TYR A 33 -1.57 -6.68 9.86
C TYR A 33 -1.49 -8.10 9.31
N HIS A 34 -0.37 -8.78 9.52
CA HIS A 34 -0.19 -10.13 8.98
C HIS A 34 -1.24 -11.09 9.55
N PRO A 35 -1.81 -11.97 8.71
CA PRO A 35 -2.83 -12.91 9.16
C PRO A 35 -2.40 -13.82 10.30
N ASP A 36 -1.12 -14.18 10.34
CA ASP A 36 -0.58 -15.04 11.42
C ASP A 36 -0.63 -14.35 12.78
N LYS A 37 -0.52 -13.02 12.78
CA LYS A 37 -0.58 -12.24 14.02
C LYS A 37 -1.99 -11.81 14.39
N ASN A 38 -2.88 -11.85 13.42
CA ASN A 38 -4.26 -11.40 13.59
C ASN A 38 -5.23 -12.45 13.03
N PRO A 39 -5.16 -13.69 13.53
CA PRO A 39 -5.98 -14.76 12.97
C PRO A 39 -7.47 -14.46 13.14
N GLY A 40 -8.20 -14.63 12.04
CA GLY A 40 -9.64 -14.41 12.03
C GLY A 40 -10.07 -12.96 12.02
N CYS A 41 -9.13 -12.02 11.97
CA CYS A 41 -9.48 -10.59 11.94
C CYS A 41 -9.65 -10.13 10.50
N HIS A 42 -10.90 -9.93 10.08
CA HIS A 42 -11.22 -9.52 8.71
C HIS A 42 -10.67 -8.13 8.39
N ASP A 43 -10.67 -7.22 9.36
CA ASP A 43 -10.15 -5.87 9.15
C ASP A 43 -8.66 -5.89 8.86
N SER A 44 -7.90 -6.70 9.60
CA SER A 44 -6.46 -6.84 9.37
C SER A 44 -6.18 -7.49 8.02
N GLU A 45 -6.98 -8.47 7.65
CA GLU A 45 -6.86 -9.14 6.36
C GLU A 45 -7.07 -8.14 5.22
N ALA A 46 -8.12 -7.34 5.31
CA ALA A 46 -8.42 -6.32 4.30
C ALA A 46 -7.30 -5.28 4.22
N ARG A 47 -6.80 -4.85 5.37
CA ARG A 47 -5.69 -3.90 5.43
C ARG A 47 -4.42 -4.48 4.82
N PHE A 48 -4.10 -5.71 5.15
CA PHE A 48 -2.92 -6.37 4.61
C PHE A 48 -2.98 -6.45 3.09
N LYS A 49 -4.14 -6.80 2.57
CA LYS A 49 -4.36 -6.87 1.13
C LYS A 49 -4.18 -5.52 0.46
N ALA A 50 -4.77 -4.48 1.05
CA ALA A 50 -4.68 -3.12 0.52
C ALA A 50 -3.25 -2.60 0.55
N ILE A 51 -2.53 -2.86 1.64
CA ILE A 51 -1.13 -2.45 1.80
C ILE A 51 -0.25 -3.15 0.76
N SER A 52 -0.48 -4.44 0.53
CA SER A 52 0.27 -5.21 -0.46
C SER A 52 0.03 -4.68 -1.87
N GLU A 53 -1.22 -4.34 -2.19
CA GLU A 53 -1.56 -3.76 -3.48
C GLU A 53 -0.89 -2.40 -3.68
N ALA A 54 -0.91 -1.56 -2.65
CA ALA A 54 -0.30 -0.25 -2.70
C ALA A 54 1.21 -0.35 -2.95
N TYR A 55 1.88 -1.23 -2.22
CA TYR A 55 3.31 -1.41 -2.38
C TYR A 55 3.65 -1.99 -3.75
N ASP A 56 2.86 -2.96 -4.21
CA ASP A 56 3.08 -3.56 -5.52
C ASP A 56 3.01 -2.53 -6.64
N CYS A 57 2.15 -1.55 -6.49
CA CYS A 57 2.06 -0.43 -7.44
C CYS A 57 3.23 0.53 -7.30
N LEU A 58 3.51 0.97 -6.08
CA LEU A 58 4.48 2.05 -5.86
C LEU A 58 5.94 1.61 -5.98
N ARG A 59 6.21 0.31 -5.88
CA ARG A 59 7.56 -0.22 -6.06
C ARG A 59 8.00 -0.25 -7.51
N ASP A 60 7.04 -0.28 -8.43
CA ASP A 60 7.31 -0.33 -9.87
C ASP A 60 7.35 1.10 -10.40
N PRO A 61 8.49 1.56 -10.97
CA PRO A 61 8.61 2.93 -11.44
C PRO A 61 7.54 3.32 -12.45
N GLN A 62 7.17 2.42 -13.34
CA GLN A 62 6.15 2.70 -14.35
C GLN A 62 4.76 2.80 -13.73
N LYS A 63 4.42 1.88 -12.87
CA LYS A 63 3.13 1.90 -12.18
C LYS A 63 3.04 3.09 -11.24
N ARG A 64 4.12 3.40 -10.54
CA ARG A 64 4.17 4.55 -9.65
C ARG A 64 3.95 5.85 -10.43
N ALA A 65 4.61 6.00 -11.57
CA ALA A 65 4.45 7.18 -12.41
C ALA A 65 3.01 7.31 -12.90
N ALA A 66 2.41 6.22 -13.34
CA ALA A 66 1.02 6.22 -13.78
C ALA A 66 0.07 6.54 -12.62
N TYR A 67 0.33 5.99 -11.46
CA TYR A 67 -0.48 6.27 -10.28
C TYR A 67 -0.37 7.75 -9.86
N ASP A 68 0.85 8.28 -9.85
CA ASP A 68 1.07 9.68 -9.47
C ASP A 68 0.37 10.63 -10.42
N ARG A 69 0.23 10.23 -11.68
CA ARG A 69 -0.37 11.06 -12.71
C ARG A 69 -1.89 10.91 -12.79
N PHE A 70 -2.39 9.70 -12.72
CA PHE A 70 -3.79 9.38 -12.97
C PHE A 70 -4.53 8.77 -11.79
N GLY A 71 -3.85 8.52 -10.68
CA GLY A 71 -4.46 7.82 -9.55
C GLY A 71 -4.65 6.34 -9.83
N LYS A 72 -5.55 5.72 -9.07
CA LYS A 72 -5.78 4.27 -9.20
C LYS A 72 -6.27 3.85 -10.58
N ASP A 73 -6.94 4.73 -11.28
CA ASP A 73 -7.43 4.42 -12.62
C ASP A 73 -6.28 4.24 -13.62
N GLY A 74 -5.14 4.86 -13.37
CA GLY A 74 -3.98 4.75 -14.24
C GLY A 74 -3.22 3.45 -14.14
N VAL A 75 -3.49 2.64 -13.11
CA VAL A 75 -2.76 1.40 -12.85
C VAL A 75 -3.63 0.14 -12.84
N ARG A 76 -4.87 0.29 -13.22
CA ARG A 76 -5.77 -0.84 -13.34
C ARG A 76 -5.52 -1.64 -14.61
#